data_29aae39fe1c6ddc1040c68d280f92408
#
_entry.id   29aae39fe1c6ddc1040c68d280f92408
#
_cell.length_a   1.000
_cell.length_b   1.000
_cell.length_c   1.000
_cell.angle_alpha   90.00
_cell.angle_beta   90.00
_cell.angle_gamma   90.00
#
_symmetry.space_group_name_H-M   'P 1'
#
loop_
_entity.id
_entity.type
_entity.pdbx_description
1 polymer ?
#
loop_
_entity_poly.entity_id
_entity_poly.type
_entity_poly.pdbx_seq_one_letter_code
_entity_poly.pdbx_strand_id
1 'polypeptide(L)'
;TDEVLSRMTDYFRKNEPNVDSVLSVSGFSFAGNGQNTGMAFIKLKHWDQRKGNDQSANAIIGRAMGFLSSIKEAQVFAFNLPPIPELGSATGFDFYLQDRSGVGHEKLMEARNMLLGMAAKDPNLVRVRPNGLDDTPQFNIDIDREKALALGLSISDINSALSAAWGSSYVN
;
A
#
# COMPACT_ATOMS: atom_id res chain seq x y z
N THR A 1 5.01 -9.27 -3.63
CA THR A 1 4.40 -8.03 -4.12
C THR A 1 4.23 -8.08 -5.63
N ASP A 2 5.28 -8.34 -6.39
CA ASP A 2 5.25 -8.31 -7.87
C ASP A 2 4.27 -9.31 -8.47
N GLU A 3 4.16 -10.50 -7.91
CA GLU A 3 3.18 -11.50 -8.35
C GLU A 3 1.74 -11.00 -8.17
N VAL A 4 1.44 -10.37 -7.03
CA VAL A 4 0.12 -9.77 -6.78
C VAL A 4 -0.16 -8.65 -7.77
N LEU A 5 0.80 -7.75 -8.00
CA LEU A 5 0.68 -6.66 -8.98
C LEU A 5 0.48 -7.20 -10.41
N SER A 6 1.18 -8.26 -10.77
CA SER A 6 1.01 -8.92 -12.07
C SER A 6 -0.38 -9.50 -12.24
N ARG A 7 -0.90 -10.23 -11.24
CA ARG A 7 -2.27 -10.78 -11.23
C ARG A 7 -3.34 -9.68 -11.34
N MET A 8 -3.15 -8.57 -10.63
CA MET A 8 -4.02 -7.39 -10.73
C MET A 8 -3.98 -6.79 -12.14
N THR A 9 -2.80 -6.56 -12.69
CA THR A 9 -2.60 -6.00 -14.02
C THR A 9 -3.26 -6.88 -15.08
N ASP A 10 -3.09 -8.18 -14.97
CA ASP A 10 -3.70 -9.18 -15.85
C ASP A 10 -5.23 -9.15 -15.78
N TYR A 11 -5.78 -9.05 -14.55
CA TYR A 11 -7.23 -8.94 -14.39
C TYR A 11 -7.78 -7.72 -15.13
N PHE A 12 -7.22 -6.54 -14.90
CA PHE A 12 -7.71 -5.32 -15.53
C PHE A 12 -7.57 -5.34 -17.05
N ARG A 13 -6.48 -5.89 -17.57
CA ARG A 13 -6.26 -6.00 -19.03
C ARG A 13 -7.19 -7.00 -19.72
N LYS A 14 -7.49 -8.11 -19.03
CA LYS A 14 -8.27 -9.21 -19.65
C LYS A 14 -9.77 -9.06 -19.42
N ASN A 15 -10.20 -8.50 -18.27
CA ASN A 15 -11.60 -8.54 -17.86
C ASN A 15 -12.29 -7.17 -17.90
N GLU A 16 -11.53 -6.07 -18.02
CA GLU A 16 -12.09 -4.73 -18.04
C GLU A 16 -11.82 -4.02 -19.39
N PRO A 17 -12.71 -4.18 -20.37
CA PRO A 17 -12.50 -3.66 -21.73
C PRO A 17 -12.46 -2.13 -21.79
N ASN A 18 -12.90 -1.45 -20.75
CA ASN A 18 -12.86 0.00 -20.60
C ASN A 18 -11.54 0.53 -20.01
N VAL A 19 -10.59 -0.35 -19.70
CA VAL A 19 -9.24 0.03 -19.28
C VAL A 19 -8.41 0.34 -20.54
N ASP A 20 -7.71 1.47 -20.51
CA ASP A 20 -6.79 1.90 -21.56
C ASP A 20 -5.38 1.39 -21.26
N SER A 21 -4.90 1.66 -20.05
CA SER A 21 -3.57 1.22 -19.61
C SER A 21 -3.52 0.99 -18.10
N VAL A 22 -2.54 0.18 -17.68
CA VAL A 22 -2.25 -0.12 -16.29
C VAL A 22 -0.77 0.16 -16.05
N LEU A 23 -0.47 1.00 -15.07
CA LEU A 23 0.87 1.24 -14.55
C LEU A 23 0.93 0.70 -13.13
N SER A 24 1.76 -0.29 -12.88
CA SER A 24 2.01 -0.83 -11.54
C SER A 24 3.39 -0.43 -11.04
N VAL A 25 3.48 -0.10 -9.75
CA VAL A 25 4.70 0.29 -9.05
C VAL A 25 4.85 -0.58 -7.82
N SER A 26 5.96 -1.30 -7.74
CA SER A 26 6.34 -2.11 -6.59
C SER A 26 7.17 -1.28 -5.60
N GLY A 27 7.04 -1.56 -4.32
CA GLY A 27 7.82 -0.89 -3.28
C GLY A 27 7.26 0.46 -2.82
N PHE A 28 6.16 0.93 -3.41
CA PHE A 28 5.57 2.24 -3.10
C PHE A 28 4.05 2.14 -2.97
N SER A 29 3.50 2.86 -1.99
CA SER A 29 2.05 3.07 -1.83
C SER A 29 1.76 4.41 -1.15
N PHE A 30 0.50 4.84 -1.09
CA PHE A 30 0.09 6.02 -0.32
C PHE A 30 0.32 5.86 1.19
N ALA A 31 0.40 4.62 1.69
CA ALA A 31 0.68 4.34 3.09
C ALA A 31 2.18 4.38 3.43
N GLY A 32 3.06 4.41 2.44
CA GLY A 32 4.51 4.47 2.61
C GLY A 32 5.27 3.55 1.63
N ASN A 33 6.57 3.51 1.82
CA ASN A 33 7.49 2.70 1.03
C ASN A 33 7.81 1.39 1.76
N GLY A 34 7.89 0.29 1.03
CA GLY A 34 8.26 -1.01 1.59
C GLY A 34 8.19 -2.11 0.55
N GLN A 35 9.01 -3.14 0.69
CA GLN A 35 9.05 -4.28 -0.24
C GLN A 35 7.73 -5.06 -0.31
N ASN A 36 6.91 -4.94 0.72
CA ASN A 36 5.59 -5.55 0.83
C ASN A 36 4.45 -4.63 0.37
N THR A 37 4.76 -3.46 -0.17
CA THR A 37 3.78 -2.51 -0.69
C THR A 37 3.84 -2.39 -2.21
N GLY A 38 2.73 -2.01 -2.80
CA GLY A 38 2.64 -1.74 -4.22
C GLY A 38 1.39 -0.97 -4.57
N MET A 39 1.41 -0.31 -5.70
CA MET A 39 0.30 0.50 -6.20
C MET A 39 0.14 0.33 -7.71
N ALA A 40 -1.08 0.39 -8.19
CA ALA A 40 -1.35 0.40 -9.61
C ALA A 40 -2.28 1.56 -9.97
N PHE A 41 -1.96 2.24 -11.04
CA PHE A 41 -2.79 3.27 -11.65
C PHE A 41 -3.49 2.67 -12.85
N ILE A 42 -4.82 2.68 -12.81
CA ILE A 42 -5.67 2.12 -13.86
C ILE A 42 -6.24 3.28 -14.64
N LYS A 43 -5.69 3.52 -15.83
CA LYS A 43 -6.23 4.53 -16.74
C LYS A 43 -7.39 3.94 -17.52
N LEU A 44 -8.52 4.59 -17.44
CA LEU A 44 -9.72 4.20 -18.18
C LEU A 44 -9.73 4.91 -19.55
N LYS A 45 -10.39 4.32 -20.53
CA LYS A 45 -10.70 4.96 -21.82
C LYS A 45 -11.45 6.26 -21.58
N HIS A 46 -11.42 7.16 -22.58
CA HIS A 46 -12.13 8.43 -22.49
C HIS A 46 -13.62 8.23 -22.22
N TRP A 47 -14.24 9.14 -21.46
CA TRP A 47 -15.66 9.04 -21.08
C TRP A 47 -16.62 8.96 -22.27
N ASP A 48 -16.28 9.54 -23.42
CA ASP A 48 -17.08 9.43 -24.65
C ASP A 48 -17.20 7.99 -25.16
N GLN A 49 -16.25 7.15 -24.80
CA GLN A 49 -16.22 5.71 -25.13
C GLN A 49 -16.83 4.83 -24.02
N ARG A 50 -17.24 5.41 -22.89
CA ARG A 50 -17.75 4.74 -21.71
C ARG A 50 -19.07 5.39 -21.24
N LYS A 51 -20.12 5.24 -22.03
CA LYS A 51 -21.42 5.90 -21.77
C LYS A 51 -22.39 5.07 -20.92
N GLY A 52 -22.11 3.78 -20.74
CA GLY A 52 -22.94 2.89 -19.91
C GLY A 52 -22.66 3.07 -18.42
N ASN A 53 -23.68 2.91 -17.58
CA ASN A 53 -23.53 2.97 -16.12
C ASN A 53 -22.57 1.91 -15.59
N ASP A 54 -22.56 0.73 -16.21
CA ASP A 54 -21.67 -0.39 -15.97
C ASP A 54 -20.20 -0.10 -16.34
N GLN A 55 -19.97 0.94 -17.16
CA GLN A 55 -18.66 1.39 -17.63
C GLN A 55 -18.10 2.54 -16.79
N SER A 56 -18.82 2.95 -15.75
CA SER A 56 -18.36 4.00 -14.82
C SER A 56 -17.18 3.49 -13.99
N ALA A 57 -16.33 4.41 -13.53
CA ALA A 57 -15.20 4.08 -12.65
C ALA A 57 -15.67 3.30 -11.40
N ASN A 58 -16.79 3.71 -10.80
CA ASN A 58 -17.33 3.04 -9.62
C ASN A 58 -17.81 1.61 -9.91
N ALA A 59 -18.43 1.37 -11.07
CA ALA A 59 -18.85 0.02 -11.48
C ALA A 59 -17.64 -0.89 -11.72
N ILE A 60 -16.58 -0.37 -12.37
CA ILE A 60 -15.32 -1.09 -12.57
C ILE A 60 -14.66 -1.42 -11.23
N ILE A 61 -14.59 -0.46 -10.30
CA ILE A 61 -14.08 -0.67 -8.94
C ILE A 61 -14.88 -1.77 -8.23
N GLY A 62 -16.22 -1.75 -8.32
CA GLY A 62 -17.07 -2.77 -7.70
C GLY A 62 -16.76 -4.19 -8.20
N ARG A 63 -16.61 -4.37 -9.51
CA ARG A 63 -16.22 -5.66 -10.10
C ARG A 63 -14.80 -6.06 -9.72
N ALA A 64 -13.86 -5.11 -9.80
CA ALA A 64 -12.48 -5.35 -9.41
C ALA A 64 -12.37 -5.78 -7.94
N MET A 65 -13.10 -5.16 -7.02
CA MET A 65 -13.09 -5.54 -5.60
C MET A 65 -13.55 -6.98 -5.38
N GLY A 66 -14.47 -7.49 -6.20
CA GLY A 66 -14.85 -8.91 -6.17
C GLY A 66 -13.67 -9.84 -6.45
N PHE A 67 -12.85 -9.53 -7.44
CA PHE A 67 -11.63 -10.27 -7.75
C PHE A 67 -10.52 -10.02 -6.70
N LEU A 68 -10.27 -8.75 -6.36
CA LEU A 68 -9.18 -8.35 -5.46
C LEU A 68 -9.33 -8.96 -4.05
N SER A 69 -10.57 -9.10 -3.57
CA SER A 69 -10.85 -9.75 -2.27
C SER A 69 -10.54 -11.26 -2.27
N SER A 70 -10.37 -11.89 -3.42
CA SER A 70 -9.94 -13.29 -3.51
C SER A 70 -8.43 -13.49 -3.35
N ILE A 71 -7.65 -12.42 -3.40
CA ILE A 71 -6.20 -12.43 -3.20
C ILE A 71 -5.93 -12.53 -1.69
N LYS A 72 -5.44 -13.67 -1.23
CA LYS A 72 -5.20 -13.92 0.19
C LYS A 72 -3.82 -13.47 0.66
N GLU A 73 -2.90 -13.32 -0.26
CA GLU A 73 -1.49 -13.00 0.00
C GLU A 73 -1.27 -11.51 0.28
N ALA A 74 -2.26 -10.66 0.02
CA ALA A 74 -2.19 -9.22 0.24
C ALA A 74 -3.57 -8.62 0.49
N GLN A 75 -3.61 -7.51 1.20
CA GLN A 75 -4.79 -6.65 1.28
C GLN A 75 -4.77 -5.70 0.09
N VAL A 76 -5.74 -5.82 -0.80
CA VAL A 76 -5.80 -5.03 -2.03
C VAL A 76 -7.10 -4.25 -2.09
N PHE A 77 -6.97 -2.95 -2.33
CA PHE A 77 -8.09 -2.04 -2.42
C PHE A 77 -8.06 -1.27 -3.74
N ALA A 78 -9.21 -1.15 -4.40
CA ALA A 78 -9.40 -0.27 -5.53
C ALA A 78 -10.31 0.90 -5.12
N PHE A 79 -9.92 2.11 -5.47
CA PHE A 79 -10.71 3.31 -5.19
C PHE A 79 -10.47 4.36 -6.27
N ASN A 80 -11.43 5.26 -6.44
CA ASN A 80 -11.29 6.40 -7.32
C ASN A 80 -10.67 7.56 -6.53
N LEU A 81 -9.72 8.26 -7.15
CA LEU A 81 -9.18 9.48 -6.57
C LEU A 81 -10.26 10.58 -6.53
N PRO A 82 -10.29 11.43 -5.51
CA PRO A 82 -11.18 12.56 -5.48
C PRO A 82 -10.87 13.52 -6.65
N PRO A 83 -11.87 14.27 -7.14
CA PRO A 83 -11.69 15.21 -8.25
C PRO A 83 -10.66 16.30 -7.96
N ILE A 84 -10.42 16.61 -6.70
CA ILE A 84 -9.46 17.60 -6.24
C ILE A 84 -8.50 16.89 -5.29
N PRO A 85 -7.30 16.50 -5.78
CA PRO A 85 -6.32 15.73 -4.98
C PRO A 85 -5.86 16.44 -3.70
N GLU A 86 -5.86 17.77 -3.70
CA GLU A 86 -5.47 18.60 -2.56
C GLU A 86 -6.41 18.48 -1.36
N LEU A 87 -7.64 18.01 -1.57
CA LEU A 87 -8.61 17.77 -0.50
C LEU A 87 -8.48 16.40 0.16
N GLY A 88 -7.47 15.63 -0.23
CA GLY A 88 -7.16 14.32 0.36
C GLY A 88 -7.07 13.19 -0.66
N SER A 89 -6.57 12.06 -0.23
CA SER A 89 -6.40 10.86 -1.06
C SER A 89 -7.68 10.01 -1.16
N ALA A 90 -8.70 10.30 -0.36
CA ALA A 90 -9.98 9.62 -0.36
C ALA A 90 -11.11 10.57 0.10
N THR A 91 -12.34 10.26 -0.32
CA THR A 91 -13.55 10.91 0.22
C THR A 91 -13.90 10.32 1.57
N GLY A 92 -14.41 11.14 2.50
CA GLY A 92 -14.83 10.70 3.83
C GLY A 92 -14.22 11.54 4.93
N PHE A 93 -13.85 10.90 6.02
CA PHE A 93 -13.16 11.53 7.14
C PHE A 93 -11.79 10.89 7.36
N ASP A 94 -10.89 11.67 7.91
CA ASP A 94 -9.55 11.26 8.32
C ASP A 94 -9.31 11.70 9.76
N PHE A 95 -8.78 10.82 10.61
CA PHE A 95 -8.45 11.20 11.98
C PHE A 95 -7.25 10.43 12.51
N TYR A 96 -6.64 10.96 13.55
CA TYR A 96 -5.46 10.41 14.18
C TYR A 96 -5.77 9.82 15.55
N LEU A 97 -5.47 8.53 15.72
CA LEU A 97 -5.44 7.89 17.04
C LEU A 97 -4.04 8.03 17.61
N GLN A 98 -3.90 8.71 18.75
CA GLN A 98 -2.60 9.01 19.37
C GLN A 98 -2.51 8.44 20.77
N ASP A 99 -1.40 7.79 21.08
CA ASP A 99 -1.03 7.47 22.46
C ASP A 99 -0.45 8.71 23.16
N ARG A 100 -1.27 9.38 23.96
CA ARG A 100 -0.86 10.54 24.76
C ARG A 100 -0.39 10.16 26.17
N SER A 101 -0.62 8.93 26.57
CA SER A 101 -0.33 8.41 27.90
C SER A 101 1.01 7.69 27.96
N GLY A 102 1.62 7.39 26.81
CA GLY A 102 2.87 6.63 26.72
C GLY A 102 2.70 5.16 27.11
N VAL A 103 1.51 4.58 26.90
CA VAL A 103 1.24 3.16 27.22
C VAL A 103 1.88 2.20 26.22
N GLY A 104 2.38 2.70 25.11
CA GLY A 104 3.18 1.98 24.13
C GLY A 104 2.41 1.51 22.90
N HIS A 105 3.19 1.12 21.91
CA HIS A 105 2.70 0.76 20.57
C HIS A 105 1.67 -0.38 20.58
N GLU A 106 1.92 -1.42 21.35
CA GLU A 106 1.04 -2.59 21.44
C GLU A 106 -0.38 -2.20 21.89
N LYS A 107 -0.48 -1.35 22.92
CA LYS A 107 -1.75 -0.84 23.41
C LYS A 107 -2.44 0.10 22.43
N LEU A 108 -1.67 0.86 21.68
CA LEU A 108 -2.20 1.69 20.59
C LEU A 108 -2.82 0.83 19.50
N MET A 109 -2.17 -0.29 19.13
CA MET A 109 -2.70 -1.23 18.13
C MET A 109 -3.95 -1.96 18.62
N GLU A 110 -4.01 -2.34 19.91
CA GLU A 110 -5.23 -2.88 20.52
C GLU A 110 -6.40 -1.88 20.41
N ALA A 111 -6.17 -0.62 20.78
CA ALA A 111 -7.16 0.44 20.69
C ALA A 111 -7.61 0.70 19.26
N ARG A 112 -6.68 0.71 18.29
CA ARG A 112 -6.97 0.79 16.85
C ARG A 112 -7.91 -0.33 16.42
N ASN A 113 -7.58 -1.56 16.77
CA ASN A 113 -8.36 -2.73 16.36
C ASN A 113 -9.77 -2.73 16.99
N MET A 114 -9.87 -2.28 18.25
CA MET A 114 -11.16 -2.09 18.92
C MET A 114 -12.02 -1.04 18.19
N LEU A 115 -11.42 0.09 17.83
CA LEU A 115 -12.08 1.16 17.06
C LEU A 115 -12.58 0.66 15.71
N LEU A 116 -11.75 -0.06 14.97
CA LEU A 116 -12.14 -0.64 13.67
C LEU A 116 -13.28 -1.64 13.84
N GLY A 117 -13.26 -2.45 14.91
CA GLY A 117 -14.32 -3.39 15.25
C GLY A 117 -15.65 -2.70 15.60
N MET A 118 -15.61 -1.54 16.26
CA MET A 118 -16.81 -0.71 16.53
C MET A 118 -17.31 -0.06 15.23
N ALA A 119 -16.41 0.53 14.44
CA ALA A 119 -16.75 1.17 13.18
C ALA A 119 -17.40 0.20 12.18
N ALA A 120 -16.96 -1.06 12.14
CA ALA A 120 -17.53 -2.08 11.27
C ALA A 120 -18.99 -2.45 11.64
N LYS A 121 -19.43 -2.13 12.85
CA LYS A 121 -20.82 -2.38 13.33
C LYS A 121 -21.74 -1.17 13.17
N ASP A 122 -21.18 0.00 12.88
CA ASP A 122 -21.98 1.23 12.71
C ASP A 122 -22.52 1.33 11.27
N PRO A 123 -23.83 1.40 11.08
CA PRO A 123 -24.44 1.44 9.75
C PRO A 123 -24.15 2.74 8.98
N ASN A 124 -23.70 3.79 9.66
CA ASN A 124 -23.35 5.07 9.03
C ASN A 124 -21.89 5.12 8.56
N LEU A 125 -21.07 4.14 8.96
CA LEU A 125 -19.66 4.08 8.62
C LEU A 125 -19.39 2.96 7.62
N VAL A 126 -18.74 3.29 6.53
CA VAL A 126 -18.36 2.32 5.50
C VAL A 126 -16.87 2.45 5.17
N ARG A 127 -16.21 1.31 4.96
CA ARG A 127 -14.82 1.24 4.50
C ARG A 127 -13.82 1.94 5.45
N VAL A 128 -14.09 1.94 6.75
CA VAL A 128 -13.13 2.46 7.73
C VAL A 128 -11.91 1.55 7.76
N ARG A 129 -10.73 2.13 7.59
CA ARG A 129 -9.47 1.40 7.47
C ARG A 129 -8.31 2.24 8.03
N PRO A 130 -7.24 1.61 8.51
CA PRO A 130 -6.02 2.35 8.85
C PRO A 130 -5.34 2.86 7.58
N ASN A 131 -4.70 4.03 7.67
CA ASN A 131 -3.88 4.60 6.59
C ASN A 131 -2.38 4.24 6.74
N GLY A 132 -1.97 3.67 7.87
CA GLY A 132 -0.61 3.22 8.11
C GLY A 132 -0.35 1.81 7.61
N LEU A 133 0.92 1.47 7.51
CA LEU A 133 1.36 0.09 7.29
C LEU A 133 1.17 -0.71 8.59
N ASP A 134 0.79 -1.98 8.45
CA ASP A 134 0.78 -2.90 9.58
C ASP A 134 2.21 -3.26 9.99
N ASP A 135 2.36 -3.64 11.26
CA ASP A 135 3.64 -4.11 11.78
C ASP A 135 4.10 -5.33 10.98
N THR A 136 5.34 -5.26 10.53
CA THR A 136 5.98 -6.35 9.82
C THR A 136 7.23 -6.82 10.57
N PRO A 137 7.52 -8.13 10.56
CA PRO A 137 8.77 -8.64 11.10
C PRO A 137 9.97 -7.93 10.47
N GLN A 138 10.88 -7.46 11.30
CA GLN A 138 12.10 -6.80 10.85
C GLN A 138 13.32 -7.56 11.38
N PHE A 139 14.37 -7.61 10.56
CA PHE A 139 15.65 -8.15 10.99
C PHE A 139 16.52 -7.02 11.53
N ASN A 140 17.03 -7.19 12.75
CA ASN A 140 18.09 -6.36 13.27
C ASN A 140 19.44 -6.94 12.81
N ILE A 141 20.26 -6.11 12.14
CA ILE A 141 21.58 -6.52 11.69
C ILE A 141 22.58 -6.02 12.73
N ASP A 142 23.18 -6.98 13.43
CA ASP A 142 24.26 -6.69 14.36
C ASP A 142 25.60 -6.93 13.64
N ILE A 143 26.37 -5.86 13.53
CA ILE A 143 27.69 -5.89 12.87
C ILE A 143 28.77 -6.08 13.95
N ASP A 144 29.47 -7.20 13.87
CA ASP A 144 30.65 -7.46 14.68
C ASP A 144 31.79 -6.51 14.27
N ARG A 145 31.89 -5.41 15.01
CA ARG A 145 32.85 -4.33 14.71
C ARG A 145 34.30 -4.74 14.90
N GLU A 146 34.57 -5.58 15.88
CA GLU A 146 35.95 -6.04 16.17
C GLU A 146 36.43 -6.93 15.02
N LYS A 147 35.61 -7.86 14.58
CA LYS A 147 35.91 -8.73 13.46
C LYS A 147 36.02 -7.95 12.14
N ALA A 148 35.17 -6.96 11.92
CA ALA A 148 35.24 -6.12 10.73
C ALA A 148 36.58 -5.37 10.67
N LEU A 149 37.00 -4.77 11.77
CA LEU A 149 38.29 -4.06 11.88
C LEU A 149 39.46 -5.01 11.70
N ALA A 150 39.41 -6.21 12.29
CA ALA A 150 40.46 -7.23 12.13
C ALA A 150 40.61 -7.69 10.67
N LEU A 151 39.53 -7.63 9.89
CA LEU A 151 39.51 -7.93 8.45
C LEU A 151 39.85 -6.72 7.56
N GLY A 152 40.15 -5.56 8.16
CA GLY A 152 40.51 -4.33 7.45
C GLY A 152 39.28 -3.61 6.83
N LEU A 153 38.06 -3.92 7.28
CA LEU A 153 36.84 -3.29 6.80
C LEU A 153 36.39 -2.17 7.71
N SER A 154 36.04 -1.01 7.15
CA SER A 154 35.40 0.03 7.91
C SER A 154 33.89 -0.22 8.03
N ILE A 155 33.27 0.26 9.11
CA ILE A 155 31.80 0.21 9.27
C ILE A 155 31.10 0.98 8.15
N SER A 156 31.73 2.04 7.64
CA SER A 156 31.21 2.81 6.51
C SER A 156 31.15 1.97 5.24
N ASP A 157 32.16 1.16 4.96
CA ASP A 157 32.17 0.29 3.77
C ASP A 157 31.09 -0.79 3.86
N ILE A 158 30.92 -1.38 5.05
CA ILE A 158 29.87 -2.36 5.31
C ILE A 158 28.49 -1.75 5.11
N ASN A 159 28.24 -0.58 5.71
CA ASN A 159 26.97 0.12 5.57
C ASN A 159 26.69 0.51 4.11
N SER A 160 27.70 0.96 3.38
CA SER A 160 27.58 1.29 1.94
C SER A 160 27.23 0.08 1.10
N ALA A 161 27.87 -1.06 1.36
CA ALA A 161 27.59 -2.32 0.68
C ALA A 161 26.15 -2.81 0.97
N LEU A 162 25.73 -2.77 2.24
CA LEU A 162 24.38 -3.16 2.63
C LEU A 162 23.32 -2.23 2.03
N SER A 163 23.57 -0.91 2.02
CA SER A 163 22.69 0.07 1.39
C SER A 163 22.57 -0.17 -0.11
N ALA A 164 23.67 -0.43 -0.79
CA ALA A 164 23.65 -0.73 -2.21
C ALA A 164 22.93 -2.06 -2.54
N ALA A 165 23.13 -3.09 -1.71
CA ALA A 165 22.52 -4.40 -1.92
C ALA A 165 21.00 -4.42 -1.65
N TRP A 166 20.54 -3.67 -0.63
CA TRP A 166 19.13 -3.72 -0.20
C TRP A 166 18.34 -2.45 -0.46
N GLY A 167 19.00 -1.29 -0.51
CA GLY A 167 18.36 -0.01 -0.76
C GLY A 167 18.56 0.55 -2.16
N SER A 168 19.34 -0.14 -3.00
CA SER A 168 19.88 0.33 -4.26
C SER A 168 20.77 1.59 -4.13
N SER A 169 21.61 1.84 -5.12
CA SER A 169 22.43 3.05 -5.21
C SER A 169 22.04 3.83 -6.45
N TYR A 170 21.78 5.11 -6.29
CA TYR A 170 21.50 5.99 -7.43
C TYR A 170 22.81 6.20 -8.21
N VAL A 171 22.78 5.86 -9.50
CA VAL A 171 23.89 6.07 -10.44
C VAL A 171 23.44 7.13 -11.43
N ASN A 172 24.14 8.26 -11.47
CA ASN A 172 23.97 9.29 -12.49
C ASN A 172 24.67 8.92 -13.78
#